data_1cf80ca4f12da79a50598803e16e4405
#
_entry.id   1cf80ca4f12da79a50598803e16e4405
#
_cell.length_a   1.000
_cell.length_b   1.000
_cell.length_c   1.000
_cell.angle_alpha   90.00
_cell.angle_beta   90.00
_cell.angle_gamma   90.00
#
_symmetry.space_group_name_H-M   'P 1'
#
loop_
_entity.id
_entity.type
_entity.pdbx_description
1 polymer ?
#
loop_
_entity_poly.entity_id
_entity_poly.type
_entity_poly.pdbx_seq_one_letter_code
_entity_poly.pdbx_strand_id
1 'polypeptide(L)'
;MTKQKRSAGPARTTSKARSRSGNPAVRAGEAGPVVTSAKSRSAAHRQSSKPPAAVVDRGALPPDGAAYPQILRGESYVWWRSVAGVVFAISLFALVTMVVSRALVMVFWATTAGNQPYRDYFAKAFAFETPLGMLAVNLGLATLIPIAWALMAFLHQMRPRWLSSVQPGIRWRYLFGCLAIAAVVLNGVMLLSTMVGEPLSLHPQKGFWGFLVVIVLTSPIQAVAEEIFFRGYLLQALGSLVPRAWFGVVVSSLVFALLHGTQNLPLFVDRFAFALLAGLLAWRTGGLEAGIAAHVINNVFAYVIAGLTTSVAALKAIQGIGWVDAAFDVGGFAIFAVLAYGLSRLLKLRTHVDLAKIDSLVKVRGLGPNPGLQ
;
A
#
# COMPACT_ATOMS: atom_id res chain seq x y z
N MET A 1 -56.62 -16.24 -15.24
CA MET A 1 -56.64 -17.50 -16.01
C MET A 1 -55.36 -18.25 -15.56
N THR A 2 -55.46 -19.10 -14.52
CA THR A 2 -55.71 -20.57 -14.60
C THR A 2 -54.57 -21.29 -15.35
N LYS A 3 -53.75 -22.15 -14.77
CA LYS A 3 -53.79 -23.37 -13.91
C LYS A 3 -52.34 -23.79 -13.62
N GLN A 4 -51.82 -24.03 -12.48
CA GLN A 4 -51.87 -25.15 -11.50
C GLN A 4 -51.89 -26.58 -12.09
N LYS A 5 -50.82 -27.38 -11.73
CA LYS A 5 -50.79 -28.82 -11.38
C LYS A 5 -49.35 -29.18 -10.98
N ARG A 6 -49.01 -29.51 -9.77
CA ARG A 6 -49.21 -30.65 -8.85
C ARG A 6 -48.92 -32.01 -9.50
N SER A 7 -47.93 -32.75 -8.95
CA SER A 7 -48.01 -33.99 -8.15
C SER A 7 -46.72 -34.78 -8.36
N ALA A 8 -46.07 -35.56 -7.56
CA ALA A 8 -46.23 -36.19 -6.30
C ALA A 8 -45.09 -37.21 -6.22
N GLY A 9 -44.45 -37.44 -5.05
CA GLY A 9 -43.61 -38.63 -4.82
C GLY A 9 -44.50 -39.91 -4.68
N PRO A 10 -44.06 -41.06 -4.17
CA PRO A 10 -43.14 -41.29 -3.08
C PRO A 10 -42.28 -42.60 -3.19
N ALA A 11 -41.58 -42.99 -2.20
CA ALA A 11 -41.53 -44.16 -1.32
C ALA A 11 -40.14 -44.82 -1.16
N ARG A 12 -39.59 -44.78 -0.02
CA ARG A 12 -39.32 -45.80 1.03
C ARG A 12 -39.19 -47.25 0.55
N THR A 13 -38.06 -47.89 0.86
CA THR A 13 -38.07 -49.23 1.48
C THR A 13 -36.85 -49.47 2.37
N THR A 14 -37.15 -50.00 3.52
CA THR A 14 -36.41 -50.52 4.64
C THR A 14 -35.96 -51.98 4.44
N SER A 15 -34.89 -52.43 5.12
CA SER A 15 -34.77 -53.74 5.76
C SER A 15 -33.35 -53.98 6.29
N LYS A 16 -33.14 -54.00 7.60
CA LYS A 16 -33.07 -55.08 8.61
C LYS A 16 -31.82 -55.98 8.52
N ALA A 17 -30.85 -55.79 9.43
CA ALA A 17 -30.53 -56.52 10.69
C ALA A 17 -30.27 -58.02 10.61
N ARG A 18 -29.12 -58.47 11.20
CA ARG A 18 -28.88 -59.60 12.13
C ARG A 18 -27.37 -59.75 12.33
N SER A 19 -26.77 -59.53 13.48
CA SER A 19 -26.62 -60.28 14.77
C SER A 19 -26.10 -61.72 14.62
N ARG A 20 -24.95 -62.01 15.28
CA ARG A 20 -24.60 -63.10 16.20
C ARG A 20 -23.10 -63.17 16.34
N SER A 21 -22.51 -62.90 17.48
CA SER A 21 -22.33 -63.66 18.73
C SER A 21 -21.43 -64.90 18.58
N GLY A 22 -20.37 -64.94 19.41
CA GLY A 22 -19.66 -66.15 19.72
C GLY A 22 -18.27 -65.96 20.32
N ASN A 23 -18.20 -65.86 21.63
CA ASN A 23 -17.07 -66.25 22.46
C ASN A 23 -17.39 -67.69 22.95
N PRO A 24 -16.49 -68.60 23.33
CA PRO A 24 -15.66 -68.46 24.50
C PRO A 24 -14.35 -69.30 24.62
N ALA A 25 -13.56 -68.94 25.61
CA ALA A 25 -12.97 -69.70 26.71
C ALA A 25 -11.73 -70.59 26.56
N VAL A 26 -10.71 -70.22 27.30
CA VAL A 26 -9.98 -70.94 28.34
C VAL A 26 -9.07 -72.13 27.98
N ARG A 27 -7.80 -72.03 28.34
CA ARG A 27 -7.14 -72.96 29.31
C ARG A 27 -5.75 -72.46 29.74
N ALA A 28 -5.53 -72.64 31.00
CA ALA A 28 -4.36 -72.37 31.82
C ALA A 28 -3.31 -73.48 31.73
N GLY A 29 -2.13 -73.26 32.24
CA GLY A 29 -1.07 -74.21 32.58
C GLY A 29 0.22 -73.49 32.88
N GLU A 30 0.49 -73.19 34.07
CA GLU A 30 1.38 -73.71 35.12
C GLU A 30 2.88 -73.56 34.79
N ALA A 31 3.48 -72.78 35.61
CA ALA A 31 4.40 -72.94 36.72
C ALA A 31 5.91 -72.97 36.41
N GLY A 32 6.62 -72.13 37.07
CA GLY A 32 7.74 -72.40 37.91
C GLY A 32 9.03 -71.59 37.64
N PRO A 33 9.76 -71.28 38.71
CA PRO A 33 10.57 -70.08 38.74
C PRO A 33 12.07 -70.36 38.57
N VAL A 34 12.85 -69.41 38.06
CA VAL A 34 14.29 -69.29 38.35
C VAL A 34 14.66 -67.84 38.54
N VAL A 35 15.13 -67.60 39.74
CA VAL A 35 15.80 -66.38 40.22
C VAL A 35 17.18 -66.27 39.56
N THR A 36 17.59 -65.13 39.10
CA THR A 36 18.96 -64.58 39.33
C THR A 36 19.02 -63.11 38.95
N SER A 37 19.27 -62.34 39.97
CA SER A 37 20.26 -61.28 40.11
C SER A 37 20.23 -60.04 39.17
N ALA A 38 19.86 -59.00 39.82
CA ALA A 38 20.16 -57.58 39.71
C ALA A 38 21.35 -57.15 38.84
N LYS A 39 21.11 -56.20 37.98
CA LYS A 39 21.89 -54.94 37.93
C LYS A 39 21.06 -53.86 37.29
N SER A 40 20.47 -53.03 38.13
CA SER A 40 19.92 -51.73 37.74
C SER A 40 20.96 -50.88 37.05
N ARG A 41 20.77 -50.62 35.79
CA ARG A 41 21.34 -49.43 35.15
C ARG A 41 20.18 -48.52 34.80
N SER A 42 19.95 -47.60 35.70
CA SER A 42 19.17 -46.39 35.48
C SER A 42 19.75 -45.66 34.27
N ALA A 43 19.20 -45.94 33.08
CA ALA A 43 19.36 -45.07 31.95
C ALA A 43 18.40 -43.91 32.14
N ALA A 44 18.87 -42.89 32.82
CA ALA A 44 18.20 -41.61 32.83
C ALA A 44 17.96 -41.18 31.37
N HIS A 45 16.69 -41.27 30.99
CA HIS A 45 16.18 -40.71 29.73
C HIS A 45 16.40 -39.19 29.82
N ARG A 46 17.58 -38.72 29.40
CA ARG A 46 17.77 -37.31 29.09
C ARG A 46 16.81 -37.00 27.95
N GLN A 47 15.60 -36.62 28.28
CA GLN A 47 14.77 -35.83 27.40
C GLN A 47 15.58 -34.57 27.10
N SER A 48 16.22 -34.55 25.93
CA SER A 48 16.72 -33.38 25.29
C SER A 48 15.54 -32.44 25.12
N SER A 49 15.29 -31.60 26.09
CA SER A 49 14.37 -30.49 25.95
C SER A 49 14.97 -29.57 24.87
N LYS A 50 14.54 -29.79 23.64
CA LYS A 50 14.77 -28.84 22.55
C LYS A 50 14.34 -27.48 23.10
N PRO A 51 15.19 -26.44 23.09
CA PRO A 51 14.76 -25.12 23.54
C PRO A 51 13.50 -24.76 22.76
N PRO A 52 12.50 -24.15 23.41
CA PRO A 52 11.28 -23.74 22.72
C PRO A 52 11.72 -22.90 21.53
N ALA A 53 11.28 -23.28 20.31
CA ALA A 53 11.55 -22.53 19.11
C ALA A 53 11.15 -21.10 19.40
N ALA A 54 12.09 -20.15 19.24
CA ALA A 54 11.80 -18.74 19.41
C ALA A 54 10.56 -18.43 18.58
N VAL A 55 9.50 -18.00 19.24
CA VAL A 55 8.28 -17.53 18.58
C VAL A 55 8.70 -16.30 17.81
N VAL A 56 9.04 -16.49 16.54
CA VAL A 56 9.26 -15.37 15.63
C VAL A 56 7.88 -14.75 15.47
N ASP A 57 7.66 -13.62 16.11
CA ASP A 57 6.45 -12.81 15.92
C ASP A 57 6.36 -12.43 14.44
N ARG A 58 5.53 -13.16 13.70
CA ARG A 58 5.43 -13.03 12.25
C ARG A 58 4.43 -11.96 11.85
N GLY A 59 3.67 -11.38 12.78
CA GLY A 59 2.49 -10.59 12.48
C GLY A 59 1.44 -11.42 11.73
N ALA A 60 0.20 -10.92 11.68
CA ALA A 60 -0.88 -11.57 10.93
C ALA A 60 -0.57 -11.63 9.43
N LEU A 61 -0.98 -12.69 8.77
CA LEU A 61 -0.80 -12.90 7.33
C LEU A 61 -2.07 -12.54 6.56
N PRO A 62 -1.95 -12.05 5.31
CA PRO A 62 -3.08 -11.90 4.41
C PRO A 62 -3.63 -13.26 3.99
N PRO A 63 -4.86 -13.34 3.45
CA PRO A 63 -5.36 -14.56 2.86
C PRO A 63 -4.50 -14.98 1.65
N ASP A 64 -4.26 -16.28 1.50
CA ASP A 64 -3.66 -16.79 0.27
C ASP A 64 -4.58 -16.51 -0.93
N GLY A 65 -4.03 -16.16 -2.08
CA GLY A 65 -4.80 -15.76 -3.25
C GLY A 65 -5.45 -14.36 -3.16
N ALA A 66 -5.24 -13.59 -2.09
CA ALA A 66 -5.83 -12.26 -1.97
C ALA A 66 -5.29 -11.29 -3.02
N ALA A 67 -6.18 -10.49 -3.62
CA ALA A 67 -5.81 -9.33 -4.42
C ALA A 67 -5.33 -8.18 -3.52
N TYR A 68 -4.50 -7.28 -4.08
CA TYR A 68 -3.88 -6.20 -3.33
C TYR A 68 -4.85 -5.36 -2.46
N PRO A 69 -6.05 -4.95 -2.93
CA PRO A 69 -7.00 -4.20 -2.10
C PRO A 69 -7.59 -4.99 -0.91
N GLN A 70 -7.43 -6.31 -0.90
CA GLN A 70 -8.04 -7.21 0.09
C GLN A 70 -7.03 -7.85 1.05
N ILE A 71 -5.78 -7.38 1.03
CA ILE A 71 -4.69 -7.89 1.88
C ILE A 71 -5.08 -7.90 3.38
N LEU A 72 -5.82 -6.89 3.85
CA LEU A 72 -6.21 -6.80 5.26
C LEU A 72 -7.30 -7.79 5.70
N ARG A 73 -7.87 -8.60 4.79
CA ARG A 73 -8.86 -9.66 5.12
C ARG A 73 -8.25 -10.94 5.67
N GLY A 74 -7.01 -10.88 6.19
CA GLY A 74 -6.29 -12.02 6.73
C GLY A 74 -6.71 -12.43 8.14
N GLU A 75 -5.82 -13.12 8.83
CA GLU A 75 -6.04 -13.73 10.14
C GLU A 75 -6.51 -12.74 11.23
N SER A 76 -6.03 -11.51 11.20
CA SER A 76 -6.38 -10.47 12.18
C SER A 76 -7.57 -9.60 11.76
N TYR A 77 -8.27 -9.96 10.66
CA TYR A 77 -9.34 -9.13 10.12
C TYR A 77 -10.54 -9.02 11.05
N VAL A 78 -10.87 -7.78 11.40
CA VAL A 78 -12.15 -7.39 12.01
C VAL A 78 -12.59 -6.10 11.35
N TRP A 79 -13.81 -6.04 10.84
CA TRP A 79 -14.31 -4.91 10.04
C TRP A 79 -14.15 -3.53 10.71
N TRP A 80 -14.37 -3.46 12.03
CA TRP A 80 -14.24 -2.20 12.77
C TRP A 80 -12.81 -1.66 12.78
N ARG A 81 -11.76 -2.52 12.71
CA ARG A 81 -10.36 -2.07 12.60
C ARG A 81 -10.13 -1.32 11.30
N SER A 82 -10.75 -1.75 10.20
CA SER A 82 -10.65 -1.04 8.92
C SER A 82 -11.38 0.30 8.96
N VAL A 83 -12.57 0.38 9.58
CA VAL A 83 -13.29 1.64 9.78
C VAL A 83 -12.49 2.59 10.68
N ALA A 84 -12.08 2.12 11.86
CA ALA A 84 -11.26 2.90 12.78
C ALA A 84 -9.94 3.34 12.12
N GLY A 85 -9.34 2.45 11.32
CA GLY A 85 -8.11 2.73 10.58
C GLY A 85 -8.28 3.86 9.56
N VAL A 86 -9.38 3.91 8.83
CA VAL A 86 -9.70 5.01 7.92
C VAL A 86 -9.85 6.33 8.71
N VAL A 87 -10.59 6.31 9.81
CA VAL A 87 -10.77 7.50 10.67
C VAL A 87 -9.43 7.97 11.23
N PHE A 88 -8.63 7.07 11.82
CA PHE A 88 -7.30 7.43 12.35
C PHE A 88 -6.36 7.91 11.24
N ALA A 89 -6.37 7.27 10.06
CA ALA A 89 -5.55 7.70 8.94
C ALA A 89 -5.83 9.15 8.56
N ILE A 90 -7.08 9.52 8.33
CA ILE A 90 -7.47 10.89 7.96
C ILE A 90 -7.16 11.88 9.09
N SER A 91 -7.44 11.52 10.35
CA SER A 91 -7.15 12.38 11.50
C SER A 91 -5.65 12.61 11.69
N LEU A 92 -4.84 11.56 11.59
CA LEU A 92 -3.38 11.65 11.70
C LEU A 92 -2.76 12.36 10.49
N PHE A 93 -3.31 12.16 9.28
CA PHE A 93 -2.93 12.96 8.12
C PHE A 93 -3.08 14.45 8.42
N ALA A 94 -4.28 14.89 8.82
CA ALA A 94 -4.54 16.31 9.06
C ALA A 94 -3.70 16.87 10.23
N LEU A 95 -3.58 16.12 11.33
CA LEU A 95 -2.90 16.58 12.53
C LEU A 95 -1.38 16.54 12.40
N VAL A 96 -0.81 15.36 12.09
CA VAL A 96 0.65 15.14 12.17
C VAL A 96 1.36 15.90 11.05
N THR A 97 0.85 15.86 9.81
CA THR A 97 1.48 16.60 8.71
C THR A 97 1.51 18.09 8.98
N MET A 98 0.41 18.66 9.51
CA MET A 98 0.34 20.07 9.84
C MET A 98 1.27 20.43 11.02
N VAL A 99 1.26 19.64 12.09
CA VAL A 99 2.12 19.89 13.28
C VAL A 99 3.60 19.84 12.90
N VAL A 100 4.01 18.81 12.15
CA VAL A 100 5.41 18.65 11.73
C VAL A 100 5.83 19.76 10.77
N SER A 101 5.00 20.08 9.76
CA SER A 101 5.30 21.19 8.84
C SER A 101 5.44 22.52 9.57
N ARG A 102 4.54 22.83 10.51
CA ARG A 102 4.60 24.07 11.33
C ARG A 102 5.83 24.10 12.23
N ALA A 103 6.14 22.99 12.88
CA ALA A 103 7.31 22.88 13.74
C ALA A 103 8.61 23.15 12.95
N LEU A 104 8.74 22.56 11.77
CA LEU A 104 9.90 22.79 10.88
C LEU A 104 9.95 24.25 10.40
N VAL A 105 8.82 24.84 9.99
CA VAL A 105 8.76 26.26 9.61
C VAL A 105 9.15 27.15 10.79
N MET A 106 8.74 26.82 12.01
CA MET A 106 9.13 27.58 13.22
C MET A 106 10.64 27.49 13.48
N VAL A 107 11.24 26.28 13.32
CA VAL A 107 12.70 26.11 13.45
C VAL A 107 13.44 26.93 12.37
N PHE A 108 13.00 26.85 11.13
CA PHE A 108 13.62 27.63 10.04
C PHE A 108 13.46 29.12 10.24
N TRP A 109 12.30 29.58 10.70
CA TRP A 109 12.11 30.98 11.06
C TRP A 109 13.08 31.44 12.16
N ALA A 110 13.19 30.68 13.24
CA ALA A 110 14.07 31.01 14.36
C ALA A 110 15.56 31.05 13.99
N THR A 111 15.97 30.32 12.95
CA THR A 111 17.37 30.20 12.53
C THR A 111 17.75 31.04 11.32
N THR A 112 16.80 31.43 10.46
CA THR A 112 17.12 32.06 9.16
C THR A 112 16.37 33.35 8.88
N ALA A 113 15.30 33.69 9.63
CA ALA A 113 14.40 34.78 9.27
C ALA A 113 14.89 36.17 9.67
N GLY A 114 15.93 36.29 10.51
CA GLY A 114 16.36 37.56 11.07
C GLY A 114 15.22 38.28 11.80
N ASN A 115 14.89 39.51 11.38
CA ASN A 115 13.84 40.30 12.01
C ASN A 115 12.45 40.11 11.35
N GLN A 116 12.28 39.17 10.41
CA GLN A 116 10.98 38.94 9.77
C GLN A 116 9.96 38.39 10.77
N PRO A 117 8.73 38.97 10.86
CA PRO A 117 7.67 38.41 11.69
C PRO A 117 7.33 36.97 11.31
N TYR A 118 7.09 36.10 12.33
CA TYR A 118 6.76 34.70 12.10
C TYR A 118 5.55 34.51 11.19
N ARG A 119 4.51 35.34 11.35
CA ARG A 119 3.29 35.27 10.52
C ARG A 119 3.61 35.38 9.01
N ASP A 120 4.46 36.32 8.64
CA ASP A 120 4.80 36.57 7.25
C ASP A 120 5.72 35.49 6.69
N TYR A 121 6.69 35.03 7.51
CA TYR A 121 7.54 33.90 7.16
C TYR A 121 6.72 32.64 6.94
N PHE A 122 5.78 32.36 7.84
CA PHE A 122 4.89 31.19 7.76
C PHE A 122 4.02 31.22 6.49
N ALA A 123 3.41 32.37 6.16
CA ALA A 123 2.60 32.53 4.96
C ALA A 123 3.42 32.23 3.70
N LYS A 124 4.62 32.80 3.57
CA LYS A 124 5.53 32.54 2.46
C LYS A 124 5.99 31.10 2.37
N ALA A 125 6.29 30.48 3.53
CA ALA A 125 6.71 29.09 3.60
C ALA A 125 5.63 28.13 3.07
N PHE A 126 4.37 28.29 3.54
CA PHE A 126 3.26 27.43 3.09
C PHE A 126 2.80 27.73 1.66
N ALA A 127 3.05 28.94 1.14
CA ALA A 127 2.85 29.27 -0.27
C ALA A 127 3.97 28.77 -1.19
N PHE A 128 5.01 28.10 -0.68
CA PHE A 128 6.20 27.67 -1.42
C PHE A 128 6.97 28.82 -2.09
N GLU A 129 6.94 30.02 -1.46
CA GLU A 129 7.77 31.14 -1.91
C GLU A 129 9.24 30.97 -1.49
N THR A 130 9.55 30.04 -0.60
CA THR A 130 10.90 29.73 -0.15
C THR A 130 11.21 28.24 -0.24
N PRO A 131 12.46 27.84 -0.59
CA PRO A 131 12.85 26.44 -0.62
C PRO A 131 12.66 25.73 0.75
N LEU A 132 12.96 26.42 1.86
CA LEU A 132 12.79 25.86 3.21
C LEU A 132 11.31 25.63 3.56
N GLY A 133 10.40 26.47 3.04
CA GLY A 133 8.96 26.25 3.18
C GLY A 133 8.51 24.98 2.46
N MET A 134 8.93 24.79 1.22
CA MET A 134 8.66 23.56 0.47
C MET A 134 9.27 22.33 1.17
N LEU A 135 10.50 22.44 1.68
CA LEU A 135 11.15 21.39 2.47
C LEU A 135 10.32 21.00 3.67
N ALA A 136 9.85 21.98 4.46
CA ALA A 136 9.05 21.73 5.66
C ALA A 136 7.75 20.99 5.35
N VAL A 137 7.03 21.39 4.29
CA VAL A 137 5.76 20.76 3.90
C VAL A 137 6.01 19.36 3.35
N ASN A 138 7.01 19.16 2.49
CA ASN A 138 7.35 17.84 1.97
C ASN A 138 7.75 16.86 3.08
N LEU A 139 8.53 17.30 4.08
CA LEU A 139 8.86 16.48 5.24
C LEU A 139 7.65 16.21 6.14
N GLY A 140 6.74 17.18 6.28
CA GLY A 140 5.46 16.99 6.93
C GLY A 140 4.65 15.88 6.25
N LEU A 141 4.53 15.91 4.92
CA LEU A 141 3.85 14.85 4.15
C LEU A 141 4.61 13.51 4.18
N ALA A 142 5.93 13.52 4.29
CA ALA A 142 6.71 12.29 4.45
C ALA A 142 6.32 11.49 5.72
N THR A 143 5.73 12.14 6.73
CA THR A 143 5.21 11.46 7.94
C THR A 143 4.06 10.49 7.64
N LEU A 144 3.45 10.54 6.48
CA LEU A 144 2.44 9.58 6.04
C LEU A 144 2.99 8.15 5.97
N ILE A 145 4.31 7.98 5.73
CA ILE A 145 4.95 6.66 5.76
C ILE A 145 4.86 6.03 7.16
N PRO A 146 5.43 6.64 8.21
CA PRO A 146 5.35 6.06 9.56
C PRO A 146 3.91 5.98 10.08
N ILE A 147 3.00 6.87 9.69
CA ILE A 147 1.57 6.77 10.03
C ILE A 147 0.98 5.48 9.45
N ALA A 148 1.13 5.25 8.14
CA ALA A 148 0.64 4.05 7.49
C ALA A 148 1.26 2.77 8.08
N TRP A 149 2.56 2.80 8.39
CA TRP A 149 3.26 1.68 9.04
C TRP A 149 2.74 1.39 10.44
N ALA A 150 2.50 2.44 11.24
CA ALA A 150 1.96 2.31 12.59
C ALA A 150 0.53 1.71 12.55
N LEU A 151 -0.33 2.18 11.66
CA LEU A 151 -1.68 1.64 11.49
C LEU A 151 -1.65 0.17 11.06
N MET A 152 -0.77 -0.21 10.13
CA MET A 152 -0.58 -1.62 9.77
C MET A 152 -0.11 -2.48 10.95
N ALA A 153 0.91 -2.01 11.66
CA ALA A 153 1.54 -2.79 12.72
C ALA A 153 0.67 -2.90 13.98
N PHE A 154 0.13 -1.77 14.45
CA PHE A 154 -0.56 -1.72 15.75
C PHE A 154 -2.06 -2.01 15.64
N LEU A 155 -2.73 -1.49 14.61
CA LEU A 155 -4.17 -1.68 14.47
C LEU A 155 -4.52 -2.99 13.77
N HIS A 156 -3.84 -3.30 12.65
CA HIS A 156 -4.09 -4.51 11.87
C HIS A 156 -3.19 -5.69 12.25
N GLN A 157 -2.17 -5.47 13.09
CA GLN A 157 -1.20 -6.50 13.52
C GLN A 157 -0.46 -7.16 12.35
N MET A 158 -0.36 -6.44 11.22
CA MET A 158 0.30 -6.89 10.00
C MET A 158 1.60 -6.14 9.76
N ARG A 159 2.56 -6.79 9.10
CA ARG A 159 3.84 -6.14 8.77
C ARG A 159 3.65 -5.06 7.71
N PRO A 160 4.25 -3.86 7.89
CA PRO A 160 4.12 -2.74 6.93
C PRO A 160 4.55 -3.05 5.49
N ARG A 161 5.42 -4.04 5.29
CA ARG A 161 5.86 -4.48 3.95
C ARG A 161 4.72 -4.91 3.01
N TRP A 162 3.55 -5.29 3.55
CA TRP A 162 2.36 -5.62 2.79
C TRP A 162 1.71 -4.41 2.13
N LEU A 163 2.10 -3.18 2.52
CA LEU A 163 1.72 -1.96 1.82
C LEU A 163 2.38 -1.84 0.45
N SER A 164 3.58 -2.39 0.26
CA SER A 164 4.32 -2.23 -0.99
C SER A 164 3.76 -3.09 -2.11
N SER A 165 3.51 -4.38 -1.85
CA SER A 165 2.95 -5.30 -2.86
C SER A 165 2.46 -6.61 -2.24
N VAL A 166 1.72 -7.41 -3.05
CA VAL A 166 1.33 -8.80 -2.74
C VAL A 166 2.54 -9.74 -2.59
N GLN A 167 3.71 -9.33 -3.07
CA GLN A 167 5.02 -9.93 -2.78
C GLN A 167 5.77 -8.95 -1.89
N PRO A 168 5.77 -9.12 -0.54
CA PRO A 168 6.20 -8.08 0.37
C PRO A 168 7.57 -7.46 0.03
N GLY A 169 7.56 -6.19 -0.35
CA GLY A 169 8.71 -5.43 -0.81
C GLY A 169 8.52 -4.81 -2.19
N ILE A 170 9.45 -3.96 -2.58
CA ILE A 170 9.45 -3.27 -3.86
C ILE A 170 10.06 -4.17 -4.95
N ARG A 171 9.39 -4.24 -6.09
CA ARG A 171 9.86 -4.96 -7.28
C ARG A 171 10.68 -4.00 -8.15
N TRP A 172 11.94 -3.82 -7.80
CA TRP A 172 12.83 -2.78 -8.34
C TRP A 172 12.90 -2.72 -9.87
N ARG A 173 12.96 -3.88 -10.55
CA ARG A 173 12.99 -3.92 -12.03
C ARG A 173 11.73 -3.31 -12.63
N TYR A 174 10.57 -3.53 -11.99
CA TYR A 174 9.31 -2.96 -12.42
C TYR A 174 9.24 -1.47 -12.11
N LEU A 175 9.66 -1.06 -10.91
CA LEU A 175 9.70 0.36 -10.53
C LEU A 175 10.56 1.18 -11.50
N PHE A 176 11.81 0.74 -11.78
CA PHE A 176 12.68 1.46 -12.71
C PHE A 176 12.15 1.47 -14.14
N GLY A 177 11.54 0.38 -14.60
CA GLY A 177 10.86 0.35 -15.90
C GLY A 177 9.69 1.34 -15.96
N CYS A 178 8.87 1.42 -14.89
CA CYS A 178 7.78 2.39 -14.81
C CYS A 178 8.29 3.85 -14.71
N LEU A 179 9.39 4.11 -13.99
CA LEU A 179 10.02 5.44 -13.95
C LEU A 179 10.47 5.88 -15.35
N ALA A 180 11.10 5.00 -16.12
CA ALA A 180 11.50 5.28 -17.49
C ALA A 180 10.30 5.58 -18.40
N ILE A 181 9.24 4.74 -18.32
CA ILE A 181 8.00 4.95 -19.09
C ILE A 181 7.35 6.28 -18.69
N ALA A 182 7.23 6.58 -17.39
CA ALA A 182 6.64 7.83 -16.89
C ALA A 182 7.44 9.05 -17.37
N ALA A 183 8.78 8.99 -17.28
CA ALA A 183 9.65 10.08 -17.73
C ALA A 183 9.45 10.38 -19.23
N VAL A 184 9.27 9.39 -20.08
CA VAL A 184 9.05 9.59 -21.51
C VAL A 184 7.61 10.02 -21.78
N VAL A 185 6.62 9.32 -21.25
CA VAL A 185 5.20 9.53 -21.59
C VAL A 185 4.68 10.82 -21.02
N LEU A 186 4.82 11.05 -19.70
CA LEU A 186 4.23 12.21 -19.04
C LEU A 186 4.89 13.50 -19.52
N ASN A 187 6.22 13.53 -19.64
CA ASN A 187 6.89 14.73 -20.16
C ASN A 187 6.66 14.90 -21.67
N GLY A 188 6.57 13.81 -22.44
CA GLY A 188 6.23 13.88 -23.85
C GLY A 188 4.84 14.47 -24.10
N VAL A 189 3.84 14.05 -23.32
CA VAL A 189 2.47 14.61 -23.39
C VAL A 189 2.46 16.07 -22.91
N MET A 190 3.18 16.40 -21.85
CA MET A 190 3.32 17.79 -21.39
C MET A 190 3.95 18.67 -22.48
N LEU A 191 5.03 18.23 -23.14
CA LEU A 191 5.62 18.97 -24.26
C LEU A 191 4.64 19.08 -25.45
N LEU A 192 3.85 18.05 -25.72
CA LEU A 192 2.82 18.11 -26.78
C LEU A 192 1.72 19.12 -26.43
N SER A 193 1.31 19.24 -25.17
CA SER A 193 0.30 20.22 -24.74
C SER A 193 0.76 21.65 -24.98
N THR A 194 2.07 21.96 -24.89
CA THR A 194 2.61 23.30 -25.17
C THR A 194 2.58 23.67 -26.66
N MET A 195 2.39 22.69 -27.55
CA MET A 195 2.20 22.97 -29.00
C MET A 195 0.77 23.43 -29.30
N VAL A 196 -0.18 23.17 -28.42
CA VAL A 196 -1.60 23.57 -28.55
C VAL A 196 -1.90 24.79 -27.70
N GLY A 197 -1.17 24.95 -26.57
CA GLY A 197 -1.31 26.06 -25.63
C GLY A 197 -0.25 27.15 -25.80
N GLU A 198 0.05 27.84 -24.69
CA GLU A 198 1.08 28.86 -24.66
C GLU A 198 2.50 28.26 -24.77
N PRO A 199 3.39 28.83 -25.58
CA PRO A 199 4.78 28.36 -25.69
C PRO A 199 5.51 28.44 -24.34
N LEU A 200 6.34 27.44 -24.03
CA LEU A 200 7.23 27.49 -22.88
C LEU A 200 8.24 28.63 -22.99
N SER A 201 8.15 29.59 -22.07
CA SER A 201 9.09 30.68 -21.94
C SER A 201 9.94 30.46 -20.68
N LEU A 202 11.27 30.34 -20.89
CA LEU A 202 12.19 30.04 -19.80
C LEU A 202 12.59 31.32 -19.05
N HIS A 203 12.09 31.48 -17.84
CA HIS A 203 12.40 32.55 -16.90
C HIS A 203 12.62 31.98 -15.52
N PRO A 204 13.80 31.42 -15.19
CA PRO A 204 14.03 30.77 -13.90
C PRO A 204 13.73 31.71 -12.75
N GLN A 205 12.91 31.23 -11.81
CA GLN A 205 12.55 31.99 -10.61
C GLN A 205 13.80 32.33 -9.78
N LYS A 206 13.71 33.40 -8.98
CA LYS A 206 14.77 33.74 -8.01
C LYS A 206 14.99 32.57 -7.04
N GLY A 207 16.25 32.18 -6.85
CA GLY A 207 16.60 31.06 -5.95
C GLY A 207 16.29 29.67 -6.52
N PHE A 208 16.11 29.52 -7.84
CA PHE A 208 15.79 28.26 -8.53
C PHE A 208 16.65 27.07 -8.06
N TRP A 209 17.96 27.26 -7.93
CA TRP A 209 18.86 26.17 -7.51
C TRP A 209 18.56 25.64 -6.11
N GLY A 210 18.15 26.51 -5.18
CA GLY A 210 17.69 26.09 -3.85
C GLY A 210 16.42 25.25 -3.93
N PHE A 211 15.46 25.66 -4.78
CA PHE A 211 14.27 24.86 -5.04
C PHE A 211 14.60 23.54 -5.71
N LEU A 212 15.49 23.53 -6.71
CA LEU A 212 15.88 22.31 -7.41
C LEU A 212 16.45 21.25 -6.45
N VAL A 213 17.31 21.66 -5.51
CA VAL A 213 17.84 20.75 -4.47
C VAL A 213 16.70 20.18 -3.63
N VAL A 214 15.78 21.02 -3.16
CA VAL A 214 14.63 20.56 -2.36
C VAL A 214 13.71 19.65 -3.19
N ILE A 215 13.40 20.01 -4.42
CA ILE A 215 12.56 19.22 -5.34
C ILE A 215 13.15 17.81 -5.50
N VAL A 216 14.42 17.72 -5.90
CA VAL A 216 15.06 16.43 -6.21
C VAL A 216 15.18 15.55 -4.97
N LEU A 217 15.46 16.13 -3.80
CA LEU A 217 15.65 15.35 -2.57
C LEU A 217 14.35 14.99 -1.87
N THR A 218 13.33 15.83 -1.92
CA THR A 218 12.16 15.66 -1.05
C THR A 218 10.85 15.38 -1.77
N SER A 219 10.64 15.86 -3.00
CA SER A 219 9.42 15.57 -3.74
C SER A 219 9.23 14.08 -4.05
N PRO A 220 10.29 13.29 -4.38
CA PRO A 220 10.14 11.84 -4.48
C PRO A 220 9.68 11.18 -3.19
N ILE A 221 10.21 11.62 -2.03
CA ILE A 221 9.83 11.06 -0.72
C ILE A 221 8.38 11.40 -0.39
N GLN A 222 7.96 12.63 -0.65
CA GLN A 222 6.58 13.09 -0.49
C GLN A 222 5.62 12.28 -1.37
N ALA A 223 5.94 12.10 -2.66
CA ALA A 223 5.11 11.32 -3.58
C ALA A 223 4.99 9.85 -3.15
N VAL A 224 6.11 9.22 -2.75
CA VAL A 224 6.11 7.85 -2.19
C VAL A 224 5.25 7.78 -0.92
N ALA A 225 5.32 8.77 -0.04
CA ALA A 225 4.55 8.81 1.19
C ALA A 225 3.05 8.86 0.91
N GLU A 226 2.62 9.66 -0.05
CA GLU A 226 1.22 9.72 -0.47
C GLU A 226 0.77 8.41 -1.12
N GLU A 227 1.58 7.77 -1.96
CA GLU A 227 1.22 6.47 -2.54
C GLU A 227 1.08 5.38 -1.47
N ILE A 228 2.02 5.32 -0.50
CA ILE A 228 1.94 4.37 0.62
C ILE A 228 0.69 4.61 1.46
N PHE A 229 0.31 5.87 1.66
CA PHE A 229 -0.85 6.23 2.47
C PHE A 229 -2.17 5.98 1.73
N PHE A 230 -2.35 6.55 0.53
CA PHE A 230 -3.62 6.50 -0.20
C PHE A 230 -3.83 5.17 -0.92
N ARG A 231 -2.84 4.69 -1.70
CA ARG A 231 -2.95 3.46 -2.50
C ARG A 231 -2.46 2.24 -1.73
N GLY A 232 -1.58 2.45 -0.74
CA GLY A 232 -1.18 1.40 0.19
C GLY A 232 -2.25 1.19 1.26
N TYR A 233 -2.26 2.06 2.26
CA TYR A 233 -3.06 1.85 3.46
C TYR A 233 -4.56 2.08 3.25
N LEU A 234 -4.95 3.28 2.80
CA LEU A 234 -6.36 3.66 2.71
C LEU A 234 -7.14 2.77 1.74
N LEU A 235 -6.56 2.49 0.58
CA LEU A 235 -7.13 1.58 -0.41
C LEU A 235 -7.34 0.17 0.17
N GLN A 236 -6.35 -0.38 0.90
CA GLN A 236 -6.48 -1.70 1.52
C GLN A 236 -7.50 -1.70 2.67
N ALA A 237 -7.53 -0.66 3.52
CA ALA A 237 -8.49 -0.54 4.61
C ALA A 237 -9.93 -0.48 4.07
N LEU A 238 -10.19 0.37 3.07
CA LEU A 238 -11.49 0.45 2.40
C LEU A 238 -11.82 -0.81 1.60
N GLY A 239 -10.86 -1.37 0.86
CA GLY A 239 -11.03 -2.58 0.06
C GLY A 239 -11.31 -3.83 0.89
N SER A 240 -10.93 -3.83 2.18
CA SER A 240 -11.25 -4.92 3.09
C SER A 240 -12.69 -4.91 3.59
N LEU A 241 -13.39 -3.77 3.56
CA LEU A 241 -14.76 -3.63 4.07
C LEU A 241 -15.79 -4.36 3.23
N VAL A 242 -15.58 -4.43 1.91
CA VAL A 242 -16.50 -5.09 1.00
C VAL A 242 -15.77 -6.16 0.16
N PRO A 243 -16.47 -7.22 -0.31
CA PRO A 243 -15.81 -8.27 -1.12
C PRO A 243 -15.29 -7.80 -2.47
N ARG A 244 -15.67 -6.60 -2.91
CA ARG A 244 -15.35 -6.05 -4.23
C ARG A 244 -14.14 -5.12 -4.17
N ALA A 245 -13.05 -5.50 -4.79
CA ALA A 245 -11.78 -4.76 -4.78
C ALA A 245 -11.88 -3.31 -5.30
N TRP A 246 -12.77 -3.05 -6.29
CA TRP A 246 -12.96 -1.73 -6.87
C TRP A 246 -13.42 -0.66 -5.87
N PHE A 247 -14.13 -1.05 -4.79
CA PHE A 247 -14.61 -0.11 -3.79
C PHE A 247 -13.47 0.65 -3.12
N GLY A 248 -12.42 -0.06 -2.68
CA GLY A 248 -11.23 0.57 -2.11
C GLY A 248 -10.52 1.50 -3.09
N VAL A 249 -10.44 1.10 -4.36
CA VAL A 249 -9.83 1.91 -5.43
C VAL A 249 -10.58 3.22 -5.61
N VAL A 250 -11.91 3.16 -5.84
CA VAL A 250 -12.70 4.37 -6.14
C VAL A 250 -12.78 5.31 -4.94
N VAL A 251 -13.05 4.77 -3.74
CA VAL A 251 -13.23 5.62 -2.55
C VAL A 251 -11.91 6.25 -2.11
N SER A 252 -10.78 5.52 -2.14
CA SER A 252 -9.49 6.12 -1.82
C SER A 252 -9.07 7.20 -2.83
N SER A 253 -9.41 7.02 -4.10
CA SER A 253 -9.16 8.02 -5.16
C SER A 253 -9.99 9.28 -4.97
N LEU A 254 -11.26 9.13 -4.58
CA LEU A 254 -12.13 10.25 -4.26
C LEU A 254 -11.60 11.04 -3.06
N VAL A 255 -11.20 10.35 -1.98
CA VAL A 255 -10.61 10.99 -0.80
C VAL A 255 -9.34 11.75 -1.18
N PHE A 256 -8.46 11.17 -1.99
CA PHE A 256 -7.25 11.83 -2.48
C PHE A 256 -7.56 13.13 -3.22
N ALA A 257 -8.49 13.10 -4.18
CA ALA A 257 -8.89 14.29 -4.95
C ALA A 257 -9.49 15.39 -4.06
N LEU A 258 -10.35 15.01 -3.10
CA LEU A 258 -10.99 15.96 -2.18
C LEU A 258 -10.00 16.62 -1.20
N LEU A 259 -8.98 15.89 -0.73
CA LEU A 259 -7.97 16.43 0.19
C LEU A 259 -7.02 17.44 -0.45
N HIS A 260 -7.09 17.64 -1.77
CA HIS A 260 -6.32 18.70 -2.45
C HIS A 260 -6.91 20.11 -2.29
N GLY A 261 -8.03 20.25 -1.60
CA GLY A 261 -8.63 21.55 -1.28
C GLY A 261 -9.48 22.13 -2.40
N THR A 262 -9.53 23.48 -2.47
CA THR A 262 -10.34 24.21 -3.46
C THR A 262 -9.82 23.97 -4.86
N GLN A 263 -10.71 23.55 -5.77
CA GLN A 263 -10.37 23.24 -7.16
C GLN A 263 -11.61 23.34 -8.05
N ASN A 264 -11.42 23.70 -9.32
CA ASN A 264 -12.49 23.65 -10.31
C ASN A 264 -12.72 22.20 -10.79
N LEU A 265 -13.81 21.97 -11.53
CA LEU A 265 -14.19 20.62 -11.96
C LEU A 265 -13.13 19.93 -12.86
N PRO A 266 -12.50 20.58 -13.84
CA PRO A 266 -11.45 19.95 -14.64
C PRO A 266 -10.27 19.48 -13.79
N LEU A 267 -9.78 20.29 -12.84
CA LEU A 267 -8.68 19.94 -11.95
C LEU A 267 -9.05 18.81 -10.97
N PHE A 268 -10.31 18.80 -10.51
CA PHE A 268 -10.83 17.67 -9.73
C PHE A 268 -10.83 16.37 -10.53
N VAL A 269 -11.29 16.42 -11.78
CA VAL A 269 -11.33 15.25 -12.68
C VAL A 269 -9.92 14.75 -12.96
N ASP A 270 -8.96 15.64 -13.20
CA ASP A 270 -7.56 15.30 -13.38
C ASP A 270 -6.98 14.55 -12.17
N ARG A 271 -7.09 15.13 -10.97
CA ARG A 271 -6.60 14.52 -9.72
C ARG A 271 -7.30 13.19 -9.39
N PHE A 272 -8.60 13.13 -9.63
CA PHE A 272 -9.37 11.90 -9.42
C PHE A 272 -8.96 10.80 -10.41
N ALA A 273 -8.80 11.16 -11.70
CA ALA A 273 -8.39 10.22 -12.74
C ALA A 273 -6.97 9.69 -12.49
N PHE A 274 -6.01 10.56 -12.14
CA PHE A 274 -4.68 10.14 -11.70
C PHE A 274 -4.77 9.13 -10.55
N ALA A 275 -5.52 9.48 -9.49
CA ALA A 275 -5.68 8.65 -8.32
C ALA A 275 -6.33 7.30 -8.65
N LEU A 276 -7.34 7.29 -9.51
CA LEU A 276 -8.06 6.11 -9.95
C LEU A 276 -7.15 5.18 -10.77
N LEU A 277 -6.39 5.72 -11.71
CA LEU A 277 -5.46 4.95 -12.54
C LEU A 277 -4.33 4.36 -11.69
N ALA A 278 -3.76 5.11 -10.74
CA ALA A 278 -2.76 4.61 -9.81
C ALA A 278 -3.33 3.47 -8.92
N GLY A 279 -4.55 3.64 -8.40
CA GLY A 279 -5.24 2.61 -7.62
C GLY A 279 -5.58 1.35 -8.44
N LEU A 280 -6.02 1.52 -9.69
CA LEU A 280 -6.24 0.42 -10.62
C LEU A 280 -4.94 -0.33 -10.93
N LEU A 281 -3.83 0.39 -11.14
CA LEU A 281 -2.52 -0.22 -11.34
C LEU A 281 -2.08 -0.97 -10.10
N ALA A 282 -2.22 -0.40 -8.89
CA ALA A 282 -1.90 -1.09 -7.66
C ALA A 282 -2.69 -2.40 -7.52
N TRP A 283 -3.98 -2.40 -7.85
CA TRP A 283 -4.80 -3.61 -7.86
C TRP A 283 -4.37 -4.62 -8.95
N ARG A 284 -4.23 -4.17 -10.21
CA ARG A 284 -4.00 -5.06 -11.37
C ARG A 284 -2.57 -5.59 -11.46
N THR A 285 -1.61 -4.88 -10.90
CA THR A 285 -0.20 -5.30 -10.86
C THR A 285 0.22 -5.86 -9.50
N GLY A 286 -0.65 -5.72 -8.50
CA GLY A 286 -0.42 -6.22 -7.14
C GLY A 286 0.60 -5.42 -6.33
N GLY A 287 0.77 -4.11 -6.56
CA GLY A 287 1.68 -3.26 -5.80
C GLY A 287 1.75 -1.82 -6.27
N LEU A 288 2.50 -1.01 -5.54
CA LEU A 288 2.53 0.46 -5.65
C LEU A 288 3.47 1.01 -6.71
N GLU A 289 4.36 0.21 -7.28
CA GLU A 289 5.53 0.68 -8.05
C GLU A 289 5.15 1.58 -9.22
N ALA A 290 4.08 1.26 -9.95
CA ALA A 290 3.62 2.07 -11.07
C ALA A 290 3.04 3.40 -10.62
N GLY A 291 2.21 3.42 -9.56
CA GLY A 291 1.70 4.65 -8.95
C GLY A 291 2.83 5.54 -8.44
N ILE A 292 3.78 4.96 -7.71
CA ILE A 292 4.98 5.67 -7.23
C ILE A 292 5.74 6.30 -8.40
N ALA A 293 5.97 5.54 -9.47
CA ALA A 293 6.73 6.03 -10.63
C ALA A 293 6.04 7.22 -11.30
N ALA A 294 4.73 7.12 -11.57
CA ALA A 294 3.98 8.21 -12.18
C ALA A 294 3.97 9.45 -11.29
N HIS A 295 3.70 9.29 -9.99
CA HIS A 295 3.61 10.38 -9.03
C HIS A 295 4.94 11.11 -8.85
N VAL A 296 6.03 10.36 -8.67
CA VAL A 296 7.37 10.93 -8.52
C VAL A 296 7.76 11.75 -9.76
N ILE A 297 7.61 11.16 -10.95
CA ILE A 297 7.97 11.85 -12.21
C ILE A 297 7.09 13.08 -12.40
N ASN A 298 5.77 12.95 -12.23
CA ASN A 298 4.85 14.08 -12.37
C ASN A 298 5.24 15.24 -11.45
N ASN A 299 5.41 14.99 -10.14
CA ASN A 299 5.69 16.05 -9.18
C ASN A 299 7.06 16.70 -9.40
N VAL A 300 8.11 15.88 -9.61
CA VAL A 300 9.46 16.42 -9.83
C VAL A 300 9.50 17.32 -11.07
N PHE A 301 8.97 16.84 -12.20
CA PHE A 301 9.00 17.62 -13.43
C PHE A 301 8.06 18.82 -13.40
N ALA A 302 6.86 18.69 -12.83
CA ALA A 302 5.95 19.82 -12.69
C ALA A 302 6.58 20.96 -11.86
N TYR A 303 7.22 20.66 -10.74
CA TYR A 303 7.91 21.66 -9.93
C TYR A 303 9.15 22.24 -10.63
N VAL A 304 9.94 21.42 -11.33
CA VAL A 304 11.11 21.89 -12.09
C VAL A 304 10.67 22.83 -13.19
N ILE A 305 9.68 22.45 -14.00
CA ILE A 305 9.18 23.29 -15.10
C ILE A 305 8.57 24.57 -14.55
N ALA A 306 7.76 24.51 -13.51
CA ALA A 306 7.21 25.71 -12.87
C ALA A 306 8.31 26.65 -12.37
N GLY A 307 9.36 26.11 -11.74
CA GLY A 307 10.52 26.88 -11.30
C GLY A 307 11.33 27.51 -12.43
N LEU A 308 11.29 26.92 -13.64
CA LEU A 308 11.97 27.43 -14.86
C LEU A 308 11.13 28.41 -15.66
N THR A 309 9.80 28.41 -15.52
CA THR A 309 8.89 29.18 -16.38
C THR A 309 8.12 30.26 -15.64
N THR A 310 7.65 29.97 -14.45
CA THR A 310 6.83 30.85 -13.61
C THR A 310 7.38 30.91 -12.18
N SER A 311 6.84 30.07 -11.28
CA SER A 311 7.39 29.78 -9.96
C SER A 311 6.75 28.54 -9.34
N VAL A 312 7.45 27.93 -8.40
CA VAL A 312 6.91 26.82 -7.58
C VAL A 312 5.69 27.29 -6.77
N ALA A 313 5.70 28.54 -6.31
CA ALA A 313 4.57 29.15 -5.62
C ALA A 313 3.34 29.29 -6.53
N ALA A 314 3.53 29.70 -7.78
CA ALA A 314 2.44 29.81 -8.76
C ALA A 314 1.79 28.44 -9.01
N LEU A 315 2.60 27.40 -9.21
CA LEU A 315 2.09 26.01 -9.35
C LEU A 315 1.29 25.59 -8.11
N LYS A 316 1.81 25.86 -6.91
CA LYS A 316 1.14 25.54 -5.64
C LYS A 316 -0.20 26.26 -5.49
N ALA A 317 -0.34 27.45 -6.04
CA ALA A 317 -1.53 28.29 -5.94
C ALA A 317 -2.63 27.93 -6.96
N ILE A 318 -2.38 26.98 -7.89
CA ILE A 318 -3.37 26.59 -8.92
C ILE A 318 -4.60 25.98 -8.25
N GLN A 319 -5.76 26.61 -8.52
CA GLN A 319 -7.08 26.14 -8.08
C GLN A 319 -7.98 25.75 -9.27
N GLY A 320 -7.50 25.89 -10.51
CA GLY A 320 -8.26 25.51 -11.69
C GLY A 320 -7.37 25.42 -12.92
N ILE A 321 -7.77 24.52 -13.82
CA ILE A 321 -7.20 24.32 -15.16
C ILE A 321 -8.33 24.31 -16.18
N GLY A 322 -7.97 24.33 -17.46
CA GLY A 322 -8.91 24.13 -18.58
C GLY A 322 -9.25 22.65 -18.79
N TRP A 323 -10.33 22.37 -19.54
CA TRP A 323 -10.66 21.01 -19.95
C TRP A 323 -9.63 20.40 -20.91
N VAL A 324 -8.96 21.25 -21.71
CA VAL A 324 -7.90 20.80 -22.62
C VAL A 324 -6.70 20.31 -21.83
N ASP A 325 -6.28 21.08 -20.82
CA ASP A 325 -5.16 20.69 -19.93
C ASP A 325 -5.49 19.37 -19.22
N ALA A 326 -6.68 19.28 -18.61
CA ALA A 326 -7.14 18.05 -17.97
C ALA A 326 -7.16 16.84 -18.93
N ALA A 327 -7.54 17.04 -20.20
CA ALA A 327 -7.57 15.99 -21.20
C ALA A 327 -6.15 15.49 -21.55
N PHE A 328 -5.16 16.40 -21.67
CA PHE A 328 -3.76 16.03 -21.87
C PHE A 328 -3.21 15.26 -20.67
N ASP A 329 -3.42 15.75 -19.45
CA ASP A 329 -2.91 15.12 -18.23
C ASP A 329 -3.53 13.73 -18.03
N VAL A 330 -4.86 13.61 -18.08
CA VAL A 330 -5.57 12.32 -17.97
C VAL A 330 -5.17 11.38 -19.11
N GLY A 331 -5.02 11.88 -20.33
CA GLY A 331 -4.55 11.12 -21.50
C GLY A 331 -3.14 10.56 -21.27
N GLY A 332 -2.24 11.41 -20.78
CA GLY A 332 -0.87 11.02 -20.42
C GLY A 332 -0.83 9.93 -19.36
N PHE A 333 -1.59 10.08 -18.27
CA PHE A 333 -1.70 9.06 -17.23
C PHE A 333 -2.33 7.76 -17.75
N ALA A 334 -3.33 7.83 -18.65
CA ALA A 334 -3.94 6.65 -19.24
C ALA A 334 -2.95 5.88 -20.14
N ILE A 335 -2.20 6.58 -20.99
CA ILE A 335 -1.14 5.98 -21.83
C ILE A 335 -0.08 5.33 -20.94
N PHE A 336 0.40 6.04 -19.92
CA PHE A 336 1.33 5.49 -18.94
C PHE A 336 0.76 4.22 -18.30
N ALA A 337 -0.50 4.25 -17.85
CA ALA A 337 -1.13 3.11 -17.16
C ALA A 337 -1.19 1.86 -18.07
N VAL A 338 -1.52 2.02 -19.35
CA VAL A 338 -1.53 0.92 -20.32
C VAL A 338 -0.12 0.33 -20.49
N LEU A 339 0.89 1.17 -20.66
CA LEU A 339 2.28 0.73 -20.86
C LEU A 339 2.86 0.07 -19.60
N ALA A 340 2.61 0.66 -18.42
CA ALA A 340 3.03 0.09 -17.13
C ALA A 340 2.35 -1.27 -16.87
N TYR A 341 1.05 -1.39 -17.17
CA TYR A 341 0.35 -2.67 -17.10
C TYR A 341 0.95 -3.70 -18.10
N GLY A 342 1.21 -3.28 -19.33
CA GLY A 342 1.90 -4.11 -20.33
C GLY A 342 3.26 -4.61 -19.84
N LEU A 343 4.08 -3.74 -19.27
CA LEU A 343 5.36 -4.10 -18.64
C LEU A 343 5.19 -5.11 -17.51
N SER A 344 4.15 -4.95 -16.67
CA SER A 344 3.85 -5.90 -15.60
C SER A 344 3.58 -7.32 -16.13
N ARG A 345 2.90 -7.41 -17.28
CA ARG A 345 2.60 -8.68 -17.96
C ARG A 345 3.86 -9.31 -18.57
N LEU A 346 4.71 -8.47 -19.20
CA LEU A 346 6.00 -8.92 -19.75
C LEU A 346 6.93 -9.48 -18.65
N LEU A 347 6.96 -8.80 -17.49
CA LEU A 347 7.75 -9.24 -16.32
C LEU A 347 7.07 -10.36 -15.53
N LYS A 348 5.87 -10.82 -15.94
CA LYS A 348 5.08 -11.89 -15.29
C LYS A 348 4.91 -11.64 -13.79
N LEU A 349 4.56 -10.40 -13.42
CA LEU A 349 4.38 -10.03 -12.02
C LEU A 349 3.19 -10.77 -11.41
N ARG A 350 3.32 -11.13 -10.14
CA ARG A 350 2.21 -11.68 -9.36
C ARG A 350 1.24 -10.57 -8.97
N THR A 351 -0.03 -10.86 -9.13
CA THR A 351 -1.12 -9.92 -8.83
C THR A 351 -1.93 -10.31 -7.60
N HIS A 352 -1.62 -11.48 -7.02
CA HIS A 352 -2.26 -12.04 -5.83
C HIS A 352 -1.19 -12.54 -4.86
N VAL A 353 -1.57 -12.59 -3.59
CA VAL A 353 -0.73 -13.16 -2.52
C VAL A 353 -0.47 -14.65 -2.80
N ASP A 354 0.77 -15.08 -2.57
CA ASP A 354 1.20 -16.48 -2.67
C ASP A 354 2.08 -16.79 -1.46
N LEU A 355 1.46 -17.30 -0.42
CA LEU A 355 2.12 -17.56 0.87
C LEU A 355 3.19 -18.65 0.74
N ALA A 356 2.99 -19.67 -0.09
CA ALA A 356 3.94 -20.77 -0.29
C ALA A 356 5.29 -20.26 -0.79
N LYS A 357 5.29 -19.24 -1.67
CA LYS A 357 6.53 -18.67 -2.19
C LYS A 357 7.21 -17.73 -1.21
N ILE A 358 6.45 -17.08 -0.33
CA ILE A 358 6.99 -16.21 0.71
C ILE A 358 7.73 -17.03 1.76
N ASP A 359 7.20 -18.18 2.15
CA ASP A 359 7.89 -19.11 3.04
C ASP A 359 9.20 -19.64 2.46
N SER A 360 9.28 -19.85 1.13
CA SER A 360 10.52 -20.22 0.46
C SER A 360 11.58 -19.11 0.54
N LEU A 361 11.17 -17.84 0.44
CA LEU A 361 12.06 -16.69 0.60
C LEU A 361 12.54 -16.51 2.05
N VAL A 362 11.72 -16.89 3.03
CA VAL A 362 12.08 -16.91 4.46
C VAL A 362 13.11 -18.00 4.73
N LYS A 363 12.96 -19.20 4.15
CA LYS A 363 13.93 -20.30 4.27
C LYS A 363 15.30 -19.95 3.70
N VAL A 364 15.36 -19.32 2.52
CA VAL A 364 16.62 -18.91 1.87
C VAL A 364 17.39 -17.86 2.69
N ARG A 365 16.71 -17.11 3.58
CA ARG A 365 17.35 -16.12 4.46
C ARG A 365 17.72 -16.68 5.84
N GLY A 366 17.76 -17.99 6.03
CA GLY A 366 18.15 -18.61 7.30
C GLY A 366 17.12 -18.48 8.43
N LEU A 367 15.91 -18.02 8.13
CA LEU A 367 14.78 -18.04 9.05
C LEU A 367 14.13 -19.42 8.92
N GLY A 368 14.40 -20.29 9.87
CA GLY A 368 14.05 -21.72 9.85
C GLY A 368 12.60 -22.07 9.45
N PRO A 369 12.33 -23.36 9.16
CA PRO A 369 11.03 -23.82 8.68
C PRO A 369 9.91 -23.56 9.68
N ASN A 370 8.73 -23.19 9.16
CA ASN A 370 7.52 -23.07 9.94
C ASN A 370 7.01 -24.45 10.36
N PRO A 371 6.94 -24.82 11.63
CA PRO A 371 6.41 -26.11 12.05
C PRO A 371 4.88 -26.24 12.00
N GLY A 372 4.15 -25.20 11.55
CA GLY A 372 2.69 -25.13 11.57
C GLY A 372 1.97 -25.25 10.23
N LEU A 373 2.65 -25.66 9.14
CA LEU A 373 2.05 -25.92 7.84
C LEU A 373 2.37 -27.36 7.39
N GLN A 374 1.99 -28.35 8.20
CA GLN A 374 1.84 -29.74 7.80
C GLN A 374 0.40 -30.18 8.05
#